data_6db6716c6b1f4129c8bb251ec9cddbfe
#
_entry.id   6db6716c6b1f4129c8bb251ec9cddbfe
#
_cell.length_a   1.000
_cell.length_b   1.000
_cell.length_c   1.000
_cell.angle_alpha   90.00
_cell.angle_beta   90.00
_cell.angle_gamma   90.00
#
_symmetry.space_group_name_H-M   'P 1'
#
loop_
_entity.id
_entity.type
_entity.pdbx_description
1 polymer ?
#
loop_
_entity_poly.entity_id
_entity_poly.type
_entity_poly.pdbx_seq_one_letter_code
_entity_poly.pdbx_strand_id
1 'polypeptide(L)'
;MKRIILFVAILEITYLSLSFALAEYYGQWNIIGETIRTGLRVISIAFYGYFYQKYFYDPGQTFNKNELLTPQFSAAILLFLLFGVAFTNAENETLYWQIVFVISGITAGLREELFYRGIVQNYLQRHYDYKIALAIATLVFTLSHVQYLYYGQTGGLMLIAMAGLIFGCIFIYTKSIVFTAAVHGLYDALLSVNIVTFRLGNNVVLSILFLIMLAFLIILYKKLDGSPQAVNTDDSNPDNLSMG
;
A
#
# COMPACT_ATOMS: atom_id res chain seq x y z
N MET A 1 4.31 -22.31 5.93
CA MET A 1 4.29 -20.94 5.33
C MET A 1 3.86 -20.96 3.86
N LYS A 2 4.52 -21.69 2.92
CA LYS A 2 4.18 -21.71 1.46
C LYS A 2 2.69 -21.97 1.16
N ARG A 3 2.04 -22.94 1.82
CA ARG A 3 0.61 -23.25 1.62
C ARG A 3 -0.30 -22.09 2.02
N ILE A 4 0.07 -21.33 3.04
CA ILE A 4 -0.71 -20.16 3.51
C ILE A 4 -0.60 -19.04 2.50
N ILE A 5 0.59 -18.74 1.99
CA ILE A 5 0.80 -17.73 0.94
C ILE A 5 -0.01 -18.08 -0.30
N LEU A 6 0.02 -19.36 -0.74
CA LEU A 6 -0.76 -19.82 -1.88
C LEU A 6 -2.27 -19.63 -1.65
N PHE A 7 -2.76 -20.00 -0.46
CA PHE A 7 -4.18 -19.84 -0.12
C PHE A 7 -4.61 -18.36 -0.13
N VAL A 8 -3.80 -17.48 0.47
CA VAL A 8 -4.09 -16.05 0.50
C VAL A 8 -3.99 -15.42 -0.90
N ALA A 9 -3.06 -15.90 -1.75
CA ALA A 9 -2.98 -15.48 -3.15
C ALA A 9 -4.23 -15.90 -3.95
N ILE A 10 -4.77 -17.11 -3.72
CA ILE A 10 -6.03 -17.56 -4.34
C ILE A 10 -7.19 -16.66 -3.90
N LEU A 11 -7.29 -16.32 -2.61
CA LEU A 11 -8.31 -15.38 -2.12
C LEU A 11 -8.20 -14.02 -2.80
N GLU A 12 -6.97 -13.51 -2.97
CA GLU A 12 -6.74 -12.24 -3.66
C GLU A 12 -7.18 -12.29 -5.13
N ILE A 13 -6.77 -13.32 -5.87
CA ILE A 13 -7.18 -13.51 -7.27
C ILE A 13 -8.70 -13.60 -7.38
N THR A 14 -9.36 -14.33 -6.46
CA THR A 14 -10.82 -14.43 -6.42
C THR A 14 -11.47 -13.07 -6.19
N TYR A 15 -10.97 -12.30 -5.21
CA TYR A 15 -11.46 -10.95 -4.96
C TYR A 15 -11.29 -10.04 -6.19
N LEU A 16 -10.10 -10.02 -6.80
CA LEU A 16 -9.83 -9.19 -7.98
C LEU A 16 -10.75 -9.56 -9.15
N SER A 17 -10.96 -10.86 -9.38
CA SER A 17 -11.86 -11.35 -10.44
C SER A 17 -13.32 -10.92 -10.20
N LEU A 18 -13.81 -11.03 -8.96
CA LEU A 18 -15.16 -10.60 -8.59
C LEU A 18 -15.29 -9.06 -8.68
N SER A 19 -14.30 -8.32 -8.21
CA SER A 19 -14.27 -6.86 -8.29
C SER A 19 -14.29 -6.36 -9.74
N PHE A 20 -13.53 -7.02 -10.62
CA PHE A 20 -13.52 -6.73 -12.04
C PHE A 20 -14.90 -7.03 -12.68
N ALA A 21 -15.46 -8.21 -12.43
CA ALA A 21 -16.77 -8.58 -12.95
C ALA A 21 -17.88 -7.61 -12.50
N LEU A 22 -17.84 -7.13 -11.27
CA LEU A 22 -18.76 -6.11 -10.77
C LEU A 22 -18.57 -4.76 -11.47
N ALA A 23 -17.31 -4.37 -11.76
CA ALA A 23 -17.02 -3.15 -12.49
C ALA A 23 -17.51 -3.21 -13.94
N GLU A 24 -17.40 -4.38 -14.60
CA GLU A 24 -17.94 -4.60 -15.95
C GLU A 24 -19.47 -4.59 -15.97
N TYR A 25 -20.11 -5.21 -14.97
CA TYR A 25 -21.58 -5.34 -14.92
C TYR A 25 -22.28 -4.01 -14.57
N TYR A 26 -21.79 -3.29 -13.56
CA TYR A 26 -22.42 -2.07 -13.04
C TYR A 26 -21.80 -0.77 -13.61
N GLY A 27 -20.58 -0.84 -14.15
CA GLY A 27 -19.73 0.32 -14.42
C GLY A 27 -18.82 0.66 -13.25
N GLN A 28 -17.64 1.24 -13.57
CA GLN A 28 -16.58 1.53 -12.59
C GLN A 28 -17.00 2.47 -11.46
N TRP A 29 -17.83 3.47 -11.77
CA TRP A 29 -18.21 4.56 -10.86
C TRP A 29 -19.67 4.44 -10.39
N ASN A 30 -20.24 3.24 -10.47
CA ASN A 30 -21.62 2.99 -10.06
C ASN A 30 -21.71 2.75 -8.55
N ILE A 31 -22.61 3.47 -7.87
CA ILE A 31 -22.80 3.40 -6.41
C ILE A 31 -23.15 1.99 -5.94
N ILE A 32 -24.02 1.27 -6.64
CA ILE A 32 -24.44 -0.09 -6.25
C ILE A 32 -23.25 -1.04 -6.37
N GLY A 33 -22.55 -1.00 -7.52
CA GLY A 33 -21.34 -1.80 -7.74
C GLY A 33 -20.28 -1.52 -6.69
N GLU A 34 -20.07 -0.24 -6.33
CA GLU A 34 -19.09 0.16 -5.33
C GLU A 34 -19.49 -0.27 -3.91
N THR A 35 -20.77 -0.19 -3.58
CA THR A 35 -21.29 -0.68 -2.27
C THR A 35 -21.03 -2.18 -2.12
N ILE A 36 -21.29 -2.98 -3.17
CA ILE A 36 -21.02 -4.42 -3.15
C ILE A 36 -19.51 -4.70 -3.03
N ARG A 37 -18.67 -3.99 -3.81
CA ARG A 37 -17.21 -4.10 -3.71
C ARG A 37 -16.70 -3.74 -2.31
N THR A 38 -17.26 -2.71 -1.69
CA THR A 38 -16.93 -2.33 -0.30
C THR A 38 -17.26 -3.45 0.68
N GLY A 39 -18.41 -4.11 0.53
CA GLY A 39 -18.77 -5.30 1.32
C GLY A 39 -17.75 -6.44 1.15
N LEU A 40 -17.33 -6.73 -0.08
CA LEU A 40 -16.28 -7.73 -0.36
C LEU A 40 -14.92 -7.34 0.26
N ARG A 41 -14.58 -6.03 0.28
CA ARG A 41 -13.36 -5.54 0.94
C ARG A 41 -13.41 -5.78 2.45
N VAL A 42 -14.53 -5.49 3.10
CA VAL A 42 -14.70 -5.72 4.54
C VAL A 42 -14.50 -7.19 4.89
N ILE A 43 -15.07 -8.11 4.10
CA ILE A 43 -14.87 -9.55 4.28
C ILE A 43 -13.37 -9.90 4.09
N SER A 44 -12.73 -9.38 3.05
CA SER A 44 -11.31 -9.61 2.78
C SER A 44 -10.41 -9.08 3.89
N ILE A 45 -10.75 -7.90 4.46
CA ILE A 45 -10.03 -7.31 5.61
C ILE A 45 -10.05 -8.27 6.80
N ALA A 46 -11.19 -8.89 7.11
CA ALA A 46 -11.29 -9.84 8.21
C ALA A 46 -10.38 -11.06 7.98
N PHE A 47 -10.37 -11.62 6.76
CA PHE A 47 -9.49 -12.74 6.41
C PHE A 47 -8.02 -12.36 6.44
N TYR A 48 -7.62 -11.27 5.78
CA TYR A 48 -6.22 -10.84 5.74
C TYR A 48 -5.72 -10.41 7.11
N GLY A 49 -6.55 -9.72 7.91
CA GLY A 49 -6.25 -9.38 9.29
C GLY A 49 -5.98 -10.59 10.16
N TYR A 50 -6.82 -11.64 10.05
CA TYR A 50 -6.62 -12.91 10.73
C TYR A 50 -5.29 -13.58 10.32
N PHE A 51 -5.02 -13.69 8.99
CA PHE A 51 -3.77 -14.30 8.52
C PHE A 51 -2.55 -13.48 8.90
N TYR A 52 -2.64 -12.15 8.78
CA TYR A 52 -1.57 -11.26 9.22
C TYR A 52 -1.25 -11.48 10.68
N GLN A 53 -2.23 -11.40 11.55
CA GLN A 53 -2.03 -11.52 13.00
C GLN A 53 -1.49 -12.89 13.40
N LYS A 54 -1.95 -13.95 12.76
CA LYS A 54 -1.56 -15.32 13.13
C LYS A 54 -0.19 -15.74 12.61
N TYR A 55 0.22 -15.26 11.43
CA TYR A 55 1.39 -15.81 10.72
C TYR A 55 2.46 -14.77 10.36
N PHE A 56 2.11 -13.50 10.28
CA PHE A 56 3.00 -12.44 9.81
C PHE A 56 3.27 -11.34 10.82
N TYR A 57 2.43 -11.20 11.83
CA TYR A 57 2.63 -10.23 12.89
C TYR A 57 3.93 -10.55 13.65
N ASP A 58 4.73 -9.53 13.89
CA ASP A 58 5.94 -9.59 14.68
C ASP A 58 5.80 -8.66 15.90
N PRO A 59 5.69 -9.21 17.12
CA PRO A 59 5.56 -8.39 18.34
C PRO A 59 6.78 -7.50 18.60
N GLY A 60 7.96 -7.87 18.04
CA GLY A 60 9.19 -7.07 18.12
C GLY A 60 9.20 -5.86 17.19
N GLN A 61 8.31 -5.80 16.21
CA GLN A 61 8.12 -4.63 15.35
C GLN A 61 7.32 -3.55 16.08
N THR A 62 7.97 -2.84 17.00
CA THR A 62 7.35 -1.74 17.72
C THR A 62 7.28 -0.51 16.81
N PHE A 63 6.09 0.08 16.76
CA PHE A 63 5.87 1.37 16.13
C PHE A 63 6.69 2.46 16.86
N ASN A 64 7.76 2.92 16.23
CA ASN A 64 8.56 3.99 16.81
C ASN A 64 7.95 5.36 16.49
N LYS A 65 7.18 5.90 17.45
CA LYS A 65 6.52 7.20 17.32
C LYS A 65 7.50 8.35 17.02
N ASN A 66 8.72 8.29 17.56
CA ASN A 66 9.72 9.34 17.39
C ASN A 66 10.22 9.44 15.94
N GLU A 67 10.13 8.36 15.18
CA GLU A 67 10.55 8.34 13.78
C GLU A 67 9.51 8.94 12.83
N LEU A 68 8.23 8.91 13.18
CA LEU A 68 7.18 9.57 12.41
C LEU A 68 7.30 11.10 12.43
N LEU A 69 7.96 11.64 13.44
CA LEU A 69 8.06 13.06 13.68
C LEU A 69 9.29 13.71 13.03
N THR A 70 10.03 12.97 12.18
CA THR A 70 11.07 13.65 11.39
C THR A 70 10.41 14.62 10.42
N PRO A 71 10.81 15.90 10.40
CA PRO A 71 10.15 16.93 9.58
C PRO A 71 10.08 16.55 8.10
N GLN A 72 11.14 15.89 7.59
CA GLN A 72 11.24 15.47 6.19
C GLN A 72 10.20 14.40 5.85
N PHE A 73 10.02 13.41 6.72
CA PHE A 73 9.05 12.31 6.48
C PHE A 73 7.62 12.82 6.60
N SER A 74 7.33 13.64 7.62
CA SER A 74 6.02 14.27 7.79
C SER A 74 5.68 15.19 6.62
N ALA A 75 6.63 15.98 6.14
CA ALA A 75 6.44 16.84 4.97
C ALA A 75 6.15 16.02 3.70
N ALA A 76 6.86 14.90 3.49
CA ALA A 76 6.63 14.03 2.33
C ALA A 76 5.23 13.39 2.36
N ILE A 77 4.76 12.94 3.53
CA ILE A 77 3.38 12.44 3.70
C ILE A 77 2.37 13.54 3.42
N LEU A 78 2.56 14.72 4.01
CA LEU A 78 1.64 15.85 3.81
C LEU A 78 1.54 16.24 2.34
N LEU A 79 2.68 16.33 1.63
CA LEU A 79 2.71 16.62 0.20
C LEU A 79 1.98 15.54 -0.61
N PHE A 80 2.14 14.25 -0.25
CA PHE A 80 1.45 13.16 -0.90
C PHE A 80 -0.07 13.25 -0.71
N LEU A 81 -0.54 13.55 0.50
CA LEU A 81 -1.97 13.72 0.78
C LEU A 81 -2.55 14.99 0.11
N LEU A 82 -1.82 16.09 0.11
CA LEU A 82 -2.22 17.31 -0.62
C LEU A 82 -2.31 17.07 -2.13
N PHE A 83 -1.45 16.21 -2.66
CA PHE A 83 -1.55 15.78 -4.05
C PHE A 83 -2.88 15.04 -4.31
N GLY A 84 -3.34 14.15 -3.41
CA GLY A 84 -4.65 13.51 -3.51
C GLY A 84 -5.81 14.50 -3.58
N VAL A 85 -5.77 15.56 -2.75
CA VAL A 85 -6.79 16.64 -2.79
C VAL A 85 -6.77 17.40 -4.12
N ALA A 86 -5.58 17.70 -4.65
CA ALA A 86 -5.43 18.44 -5.90
C ALA A 86 -5.84 17.62 -7.14
N PHE A 87 -5.94 16.31 -7.01
CA PHE A 87 -6.25 15.38 -8.11
C PHE A 87 -7.54 14.61 -7.84
N THR A 88 -8.62 15.33 -7.54
CA THR A 88 -9.94 14.73 -7.27
C THR A 88 -10.65 14.29 -8.55
N ASN A 89 -11.38 13.16 -8.46
CA ASN A 89 -12.30 12.66 -9.48
C ASN A 89 -13.77 13.01 -9.18
N ALA A 90 -14.06 13.68 -8.07
CA ALA A 90 -15.40 13.91 -7.56
C ALA A 90 -16.09 15.18 -8.10
N GLU A 91 -15.57 15.76 -9.19
CA GLU A 91 -16.13 16.98 -9.77
C GLU A 91 -17.58 16.75 -10.22
N ASN A 92 -18.49 17.57 -9.68
CA ASN A 92 -19.94 17.53 -9.92
C ASN A 92 -20.67 16.29 -9.34
N GLU A 93 -20.02 15.48 -8.53
CA GLU A 93 -20.66 14.33 -7.90
C GLU A 93 -21.50 14.71 -6.67
N THR A 94 -22.57 13.96 -6.42
CA THR A 94 -23.44 14.18 -5.26
C THR A 94 -22.73 13.87 -3.94
N LEU A 95 -23.17 14.50 -2.85
CA LEU A 95 -22.63 14.20 -1.51
C LEU A 95 -22.77 12.71 -1.17
N TYR A 96 -23.88 12.08 -1.57
CA TYR A 96 -24.08 10.64 -1.34
C TYR A 96 -23.02 9.80 -2.08
N TRP A 97 -22.73 10.13 -3.33
CA TRP A 97 -21.67 9.49 -4.10
C TRP A 97 -20.31 9.66 -3.39
N GLN A 98 -19.97 10.89 -2.98
CA GLN A 98 -18.71 11.17 -2.28
C GLN A 98 -18.58 10.35 -1.00
N ILE A 99 -19.64 10.25 -0.19
CA ILE A 99 -19.63 9.45 1.05
C ILE A 99 -19.34 7.96 0.75
N VAL A 100 -20.04 7.37 -0.23
CA VAL A 100 -19.84 5.96 -0.62
C VAL A 100 -18.40 5.72 -1.06
N PHE A 101 -17.85 6.59 -1.92
CA PHE A 101 -16.50 6.43 -2.44
C PHE A 101 -15.40 6.76 -1.41
N VAL A 102 -15.63 7.66 -0.46
CA VAL A 102 -14.74 7.89 0.69
C VAL A 102 -14.66 6.62 1.55
N ILE A 103 -15.79 6.00 1.90
CA ILE A 103 -15.81 4.74 2.68
C ILE A 103 -15.12 3.63 1.89
N SER A 104 -15.36 3.58 0.59
CA SER A 104 -14.73 2.65 -0.32
C SER A 104 -13.20 2.83 -0.36
N GLY A 105 -12.70 4.05 -0.48
CA GLY A 105 -11.27 4.35 -0.48
C GLY A 105 -10.59 3.94 0.83
N ILE A 106 -11.21 4.26 1.97
CA ILE A 106 -10.69 3.85 3.30
C ILE A 106 -10.60 2.32 3.41
N THR A 107 -11.65 1.61 2.99
CA THR A 107 -11.66 0.13 3.05
C THR A 107 -10.71 -0.49 2.02
N ALA A 108 -10.53 0.13 0.85
CA ALA A 108 -9.56 -0.30 -0.14
C ALA A 108 -8.13 -0.18 0.42
N GLY A 109 -7.75 0.98 0.94
CA GLY A 109 -6.44 1.20 1.54
C GLY A 109 -6.13 0.21 2.68
N LEU A 110 -7.09 -0.02 3.59
CA LEU A 110 -6.90 -0.99 4.69
C LEU A 110 -6.73 -2.43 4.15
N ARG A 111 -7.58 -2.86 3.23
CA ARG A 111 -7.50 -4.19 2.62
C ARG A 111 -6.16 -4.41 1.90
N GLU A 112 -5.78 -3.45 1.08
CA GLU A 112 -4.58 -3.54 0.25
C GLU A 112 -3.31 -3.52 1.08
N GLU A 113 -3.23 -2.67 2.08
CA GLU A 113 -2.06 -2.65 2.95
C GLU A 113 -1.93 -3.92 3.79
N LEU A 114 -3.02 -4.49 4.27
CA LEU A 114 -2.99 -5.80 4.95
C LEU A 114 -2.44 -6.90 4.03
N PHE A 115 -2.87 -6.94 2.77
CA PHE A 115 -2.40 -7.95 1.84
C PHE A 115 -0.98 -7.66 1.34
N TYR A 116 -0.74 -6.50 0.70
CA TYR A 116 0.52 -6.24 0.02
C TYR A 116 1.68 -5.94 0.97
N ARG A 117 1.45 -5.23 2.09
CA ARG A 117 2.51 -4.89 3.06
C ARG A 117 2.54 -5.87 4.23
N GLY A 118 1.37 -6.16 4.80
CA GLY A 118 1.27 -7.07 5.94
C GLY A 118 1.66 -8.51 5.61
N ILE A 119 1.23 -9.02 4.47
CA ILE A 119 1.47 -10.41 4.09
C ILE A 119 2.62 -10.51 3.08
N VAL A 120 2.48 -9.92 1.89
CA VAL A 120 3.45 -10.13 0.79
C VAL A 120 4.81 -9.50 1.10
N GLN A 121 4.85 -8.19 1.34
CA GLN A 121 6.12 -7.48 1.58
C GLN A 121 6.80 -7.96 2.87
N ASN A 122 6.05 -8.17 3.94
CA ASN A 122 6.57 -8.68 5.20
C ASN A 122 7.15 -10.10 5.03
N TYR A 123 6.47 -10.99 4.29
CA TYR A 123 7.01 -12.31 3.95
C TYR A 123 8.33 -12.20 3.16
N LEU A 124 8.36 -11.33 2.15
CA LEU A 124 9.56 -11.14 1.33
C LEU A 124 10.73 -10.57 2.14
N GLN A 125 10.49 -9.63 3.06
CA GLN A 125 11.52 -9.05 3.92
C GLN A 125 12.16 -10.04 4.90
N ARG A 126 11.51 -11.18 5.17
CA ARG A 126 12.09 -12.27 5.97
C ARG A 126 13.06 -13.17 5.18
N HIS A 127 13.04 -13.08 3.85
CA HIS A 127 13.80 -13.98 2.96
C HIS A 127 14.74 -13.23 2.02
N TYR A 128 14.52 -11.94 1.82
CA TYR A 128 15.25 -11.10 0.87
C TYR A 128 15.58 -9.74 1.46
N ASP A 129 16.57 -9.08 0.88
CA ASP A 129 16.85 -7.66 1.18
C ASP A 129 15.60 -6.79 0.98
N TYR A 130 15.51 -5.73 1.79
CA TYR A 130 14.35 -4.83 1.77
C TYR A 130 14.10 -4.19 0.40
N LYS A 131 15.14 -3.94 -0.41
CA LYS A 131 15.01 -3.37 -1.76
C LYS A 131 14.32 -4.34 -2.71
N ILE A 132 14.73 -5.61 -2.66
CA ILE A 132 14.12 -6.69 -3.44
C ILE A 132 12.66 -6.90 -3.00
N ALA A 133 12.43 -6.95 -1.68
CA ALA A 133 11.10 -7.12 -1.12
C ALA A 133 10.17 -5.96 -1.52
N LEU A 134 10.66 -4.72 -1.46
CA LEU A 134 9.93 -3.53 -1.90
C LEU A 134 9.59 -3.58 -3.40
N ALA A 135 10.59 -3.91 -4.23
CA ALA A 135 10.40 -3.98 -5.69
C ALA A 135 9.37 -5.05 -6.07
N ILE A 136 9.48 -6.27 -5.51
CA ILE A 136 8.54 -7.37 -5.80
C ILE A 136 7.13 -7.03 -5.28
N ALA A 137 7.00 -6.54 -4.04
CA ALA A 137 5.70 -6.18 -3.49
C ALA A 137 5.01 -5.06 -4.29
N THR A 138 5.78 -4.06 -4.75
CA THR A 138 5.28 -3.01 -5.64
C THR A 138 4.84 -3.56 -6.99
N LEU A 139 5.62 -4.48 -7.57
CA LEU A 139 5.26 -5.12 -8.83
C LEU A 139 3.95 -5.92 -8.69
N VAL A 140 3.80 -6.73 -7.63
CA VAL A 140 2.56 -7.49 -7.37
C VAL A 140 1.37 -6.55 -7.16
N PHE A 141 1.55 -5.46 -6.41
CA PHE A 141 0.55 -4.41 -6.24
C PHE A 141 0.14 -3.77 -7.56
N THR A 142 1.11 -3.44 -8.42
CA THR A 142 0.84 -2.84 -9.74
C THR A 142 0.11 -3.81 -10.66
N LEU A 143 0.53 -5.09 -10.67
CA LEU A 143 -0.12 -6.13 -11.48
C LEU A 143 -1.56 -6.41 -11.06
N SER A 144 -1.91 -6.22 -9.80
CA SER A 144 -3.32 -6.35 -9.36
C SER A 144 -4.23 -5.25 -9.90
N HIS A 145 -3.65 -4.19 -10.47
CA HIS A 145 -4.34 -3.08 -11.10
C HIS A 145 -4.23 -3.09 -12.64
N VAL A 146 -3.88 -4.24 -13.22
CA VAL A 146 -3.69 -4.38 -14.69
C VAL A 146 -4.96 -4.02 -15.49
N GLN A 147 -6.15 -4.02 -14.86
CA GLN A 147 -7.39 -3.56 -15.48
C GLN A 147 -7.30 -2.12 -16.01
N TYR A 148 -6.42 -1.27 -15.48
CA TYR A 148 -6.17 0.06 -16.04
C TYR A 148 -5.64 0.02 -17.48
N LEU A 149 -4.86 -1.02 -17.82
CA LEU A 149 -4.43 -1.23 -19.22
C LEU A 149 -5.60 -1.64 -20.11
N TYR A 150 -6.50 -2.48 -19.59
CA TYR A 150 -7.71 -2.89 -20.31
C TYR A 150 -8.59 -1.67 -20.67
N TYR A 151 -8.66 -0.68 -19.78
CA TYR A 151 -9.38 0.57 -20.02
C TYR A 151 -8.54 1.64 -20.74
N GLY A 152 -7.35 1.32 -21.25
CA GLY A 152 -6.47 2.27 -21.96
C GLY A 152 -5.81 3.33 -21.07
N GLN A 153 -5.81 3.11 -19.74
CA GLN A 153 -5.32 4.08 -18.75
C GLN A 153 -3.88 3.76 -18.29
N THR A 154 -2.92 3.74 -19.22
CA THR A 154 -1.51 3.44 -18.91
C THR A 154 -0.89 4.40 -17.89
N GLY A 155 -1.22 5.70 -17.99
CA GLY A 155 -0.80 6.70 -17.00
C GLY A 155 -1.30 6.40 -15.59
N GLY A 156 -2.53 5.91 -15.45
CA GLY A 156 -3.10 5.46 -14.18
C GLY A 156 -2.30 4.31 -13.55
N LEU A 157 -1.88 3.32 -14.36
CA LEU A 157 -1.06 2.23 -13.87
C LEU A 157 0.32 2.69 -13.39
N MET A 158 0.93 3.69 -14.06
CA MET A 158 2.18 4.29 -13.60
C MET A 158 2.00 5.03 -12.26
N LEU A 159 0.92 5.78 -12.09
CA LEU A 159 0.57 6.42 -10.80
C LEU A 159 0.44 5.41 -9.68
N ILE A 160 -0.24 4.28 -9.93
CA ILE A 160 -0.39 3.17 -8.99
C ILE A 160 0.96 2.55 -8.64
N ALA A 161 1.84 2.34 -9.60
CA ALA A 161 3.19 1.83 -9.32
C ALA A 161 3.99 2.76 -8.40
N MET A 162 3.93 4.08 -8.64
CA MET A 162 4.57 5.08 -7.79
C MET A 162 3.95 5.13 -6.39
N ALA A 163 2.62 5.11 -6.28
CA ALA A 163 1.91 5.04 -5.00
C ALA A 163 2.29 3.74 -4.24
N GLY A 164 2.36 2.63 -4.95
CA GLY A 164 2.82 1.35 -4.42
C GLY A 164 4.21 1.42 -3.80
N LEU A 165 5.16 2.09 -4.45
CA LEU A 165 6.50 2.35 -3.89
C LEU A 165 6.42 3.24 -2.64
N ILE A 166 5.64 4.32 -2.69
CA ILE A 166 5.46 5.23 -1.53
C ILE A 166 4.93 4.48 -0.32
N PHE A 167 3.85 3.71 -0.46
CA PHE A 167 3.28 2.93 0.65
C PHE A 167 4.25 1.87 1.17
N GLY A 168 4.99 1.20 0.26
CA GLY A 168 6.04 0.26 0.63
C GLY A 168 7.17 0.92 1.44
N CYS A 169 7.60 2.14 1.06
CA CYS A 169 8.58 2.94 1.81
C CYS A 169 8.02 3.35 3.19
N ILE A 170 6.76 3.82 3.24
CA ILE A 170 6.11 4.18 4.50
C ILE A 170 6.08 2.98 5.44
N PHE A 171 5.72 1.79 4.94
CA PHE A 171 5.71 0.57 5.74
C PHE A 171 7.11 0.19 6.25
N ILE A 172 8.14 0.22 5.40
CA ILE A 172 9.52 -0.08 5.83
C ILE A 172 9.99 0.93 6.89
N TYR A 173 9.67 2.22 6.68
CA TYR A 173 10.08 3.29 7.56
C TYR A 173 9.39 3.21 8.92
N THR A 174 8.07 2.97 8.96
CA THR A 174 7.24 3.03 10.17
C THR A 174 7.07 1.68 10.87
N LYS A 175 7.24 0.59 10.13
CA LYS A 175 6.89 -0.78 10.56
C LYS A 175 5.43 -0.92 11.02
N SER A 176 4.54 -0.02 10.56
CA SER A 176 3.14 0.01 10.98
C SER A 176 2.19 -0.16 9.80
N ILE A 177 1.50 -1.30 9.75
CA ILE A 177 0.40 -1.54 8.80
C ILE A 177 -0.73 -0.54 9.01
N VAL A 178 -1.10 -0.28 10.26
CA VAL A 178 -2.20 0.63 10.59
C VAL A 178 -1.92 2.04 10.09
N PHE A 179 -0.69 2.52 10.30
CA PHE A 179 -0.29 3.84 9.81
C PHE A 179 -0.27 3.89 8.28
N THR A 180 0.32 2.89 7.62
CA THR A 180 0.37 2.84 6.14
C THR A 180 -1.03 2.78 5.56
N ALA A 181 -1.91 1.94 6.13
CA ALA A 181 -3.30 1.84 5.72
C ALA A 181 -4.10 3.14 5.94
N ALA A 182 -3.82 3.86 7.03
CA ALA A 182 -4.44 5.16 7.28
C ALA A 182 -4.01 6.21 6.23
N VAL A 183 -2.73 6.26 5.88
CA VAL A 183 -2.23 7.16 4.82
C VAL A 183 -2.83 6.79 3.46
N HIS A 184 -2.85 5.49 3.11
CA HIS A 184 -3.41 5.01 1.84
C HIS A 184 -4.92 5.29 1.77
N GLY A 185 -5.68 4.84 2.76
CA GLY A 185 -7.13 5.05 2.77
C GLY A 185 -7.53 6.52 2.79
N LEU A 186 -6.75 7.39 3.48
CA LEU A 186 -6.96 8.83 3.44
C LEU A 186 -6.64 9.41 2.05
N TYR A 187 -5.57 8.97 1.41
CA TYR A 187 -5.24 9.37 0.04
C TYR A 187 -6.38 9.05 -0.93
N ASP A 188 -6.88 7.80 -0.91
CA ASP A 188 -7.99 7.37 -1.76
C ASP A 188 -9.30 8.10 -1.43
N ALA A 189 -9.58 8.34 -0.15
CA ALA A 189 -10.73 9.12 0.28
C ALA A 189 -10.68 10.56 -0.24
N LEU A 190 -9.51 11.19 -0.21
CA LEU A 190 -9.31 12.56 -0.71
C LEU A 190 -9.53 12.67 -2.22
N LEU A 191 -9.22 11.62 -3.00
CA LEU A 191 -9.54 11.55 -4.43
C LEU A 191 -11.05 11.55 -4.71
N SER A 192 -11.87 11.19 -3.72
CA SER A 192 -13.32 11.09 -3.82
C SER A 192 -14.08 12.32 -3.30
N VAL A 193 -13.36 13.34 -2.82
CA VAL A 193 -13.95 14.57 -2.26
C VAL A 193 -13.59 15.75 -3.15
N ASN A 194 -14.58 16.52 -3.56
CA ASN A 194 -14.38 17.72 -4.38
C ASN A 194 -14.05 18.93 -3.51
N ILE A 195 -12.79 19.04 -3.06
CA ILE A 195 -12.30 20.18 -2.26
C ILE A 195 -11.64 21.24 -3.14
N VAL A 196 -10.99 20.83 -4.24
CA VAL A 196 -10.22 21.72 -5.12
C VAL A 196 -10.69 21.52 -6.56
N THR A 197 -10.94 22.64 -7.25
CA THR A 197 -11.53 22.66 -8.58
C THR A 197 -10.53 22.82 -9.73
N PHE A 198 -9.23 22.80 -9.46
CA PHE A 198 -8.23 22.88 -10.53
C PHE A 198 -7.74 21.52 -10.97
N ARG A 199 -7.52 21.35 -12.26
CA ARG A 199 -6.96 20.12 -12.83
C ARG A 199 -5.54 20.37 -13.31
N LEU A 200 -4.63 19.51 -12.87
CA LEU A 200 -3.28 19.47 -13.39
C LEU A 200 -3.24 18.59 -14.65
N GLY A 201 -2.44 18.97 -15.63
CA GLY A 201 -2.19 18.09 -16.79
C GLY A 201 -1.46 16.80 -16.36
N ASN A 202 -1.76 15.69 -17.04
CA ASN A 202 -1.24 14.36 -16.70
C ASN A 202 0.29 14.31 -16.50
N ASN A 203 1.04 15.00 -17.35
CA ASN A 203 2.51 15.03 -17.24
C ASN A 203 2.98 15.76 -15.98
N VAL A 204 2.27 16.82 -15.56
CA VAL A 204 2.57 17.55 -14.33
C VAL A 204 2.27 16.68 -13.13
N VAL A 205 1.13 15.98 -13.14
CA VAL A 205 0.72 15.01 -12.11
C VAL A 205 1.77 13.92 -11.94
N LEU A 206 2.18 13.29 -13.02
CA LEU A 206 3.21 12.23 -13.01
C LEU A 206 4.55 12.77 -12.49
N SER A 207 4.95 13.98 -12.90
CA SER A 207 6.22 14.58 -12.46
C SER A 207 6.22 14.89 -10.96
N ILE A 208 5.12 15.42 -10.43
CA ILE A 208 5.00 15.71 -8.99
C ILE A 208 5.04 14.42 -8.18
N LEU A 209 4.28 13.40 -8.57
CA LEU A 209 4.25 12.14 -7.86
C LEU A 209 5.62 11.43 -7.92
N PHE A 210 6.31 11.52 -9.05
CA PHE A 210 7.67 11.00 -9.19
C PHE A 210 8.65 11.69 -8.21
N LEU A 211 8.58 13.02 -8.07
CA LEU A 211 9.41 13.76 -7.12
C LEU A 211 9.10 13.37 -5.67
N ILE A 212 7.81 13.21 -5.33
CA ILE A 212 7.40 12.74 -4.00
C ILE A 212 7.92 11.32 -3.74
N MET A 213 7.78 10.42 -4.70
CA MET A 213 8.30 9.05 -4.62
C MET A 213 9.83 9.06 -4.41
N LEU A 214 10.55 9.87 -5.17
CA LEU A 214 11.99 10.00 -5.03
C LEU A 214 12.38 10.51 -3.63
N ALA A 215 11.64 11.48 -3.09
CA ALA A 215 11.86 11.96 -1.73
C ALA A 215 11.69 10.85 -0.68
N PHE A 216 10.64 10.00 -0.79
CA PHE A 216 10.47 8.85 0.09
C PHE A 216 11.62 7.84 -0.01
N LEU A 217 12.08 7.54 -1.22
CA LEU A 217 13.21 6.63 -1.44
C LEU A 217 14.51 7.18 -0.83
N ILE A 218 14.77 8.48 -0.97
CA ILE A 218 15.96 9.13 -0.38
C ILE A 218 15.87 9.11 1.17
N ILE A 219 14.70 9.41 1.73
CA ILE A 219 14.49 9.38 3.19
C ILE A 219 14.70 7.96 3.73
N LEU A 220 14.14 6.96 3.06
CA LEU A 220 14.29 5.55 3.42
C LEU A 220 15.75 5.12 3.33
N TYR A 221 16.43 5.45 2.23
CA TYR A 221 17.84 5.11 2.04
C TYR A 221 18.72 5.68 3.18
N LYS A 222 18.61 6.97 3.47
CA LYS A 222 19.36 7.62 4.55
C LYS A 222 19.10 6.98 5.91
N LYS A 223 17.86 6.56 6.19
CA LYS A 223 17.52 5.89 7.44
C LYS A 223 18.19 4.53 7.56
N LEU A 224 18.17 3.73 6.51
CA LEU A 224 18.64 2.34 6.54
C LEU A 224 20.16 2.26 6.41
N ASP A 225 20.78 3.16 5.66
CA ASP A 225 22.24 3.23 5.50
C ASP A 225 22.93 3.75 6.76
N GLY A 226 22.27 4.63 7.52
CA GLY A 226 22.76 5.15 8.81
C GLY A 226 22.52 4.23 10.00
N SER A 227 21.78 3.12 9.84
CA SER A 227 21.60 2.12 10.89
C SER A 227 22.86 1.25 10.96
N PRO A 228 23.48 1.04 12.16
CA PRO A 228 24.51 0.04 12.30
C PRO A 228 23.92 -1.27 11.80
N GLN A 229 24.52 -1.87 10.78
CA GLN A 229 24.16 -3.23 10.38
C GLN A 229 24.33 -4.07 11.65
N ALA A 230 23.24 -4.64 12.15
CA ALA A 230 23.32 -5.72 13.10
C ALA A 230 24.15 -6.79 12.39
N VAL A 231 25.42 -6.86 12.75
CA VAL A 231 26.31 -7.96 12.37
C VAL A 231 25.62 -9.19 12.89
N ASN A 232 25.02 -9.96 11.99
CA ASN A 232 24.60 -11.32 12.28
C ASN A 232 25.89 -12.09 12.57
N THR A 233 26.35 -11.99 13.80
CA THR A 233 27.29 -12.95 14.36
C THR A 233 26.48 -14.21 14.64
N ASP A 234 26.17 -14.93 13.57
CA ASP A 234 25.79 -16.35 13.65
C ASP A 234 27.07 -17.15 13.93
N ASP A 235 27.74 -16.79 15.03
CA ASP A 235 28.81 -17.55 15.66
C ASP A 235 28.24 -18.64 16.57
N SER A 236 27.17 -19.29 16.18
CA SER A 236 26.78 -20.59 16.68
C SER A 236 27.50 -21.68 15.87
N ASN A 237 28.83 -21.67 15.89
CA ASN A 237 29.61 -22.84 15.50
C ASN A 237 29.59 -23.83 16.67
N PRO A 238 28.85 -24.95 16.61
CA PRO A 238 28.77 -25.91 17.70
C PRO A 238 30.06 -26.75 17.89
N ASP A 239 31.12 -26.49 17.10
CA ASP A 239 32.33 -27.33 17.08
C ASP A 239 33.40 -26.95 18.14
N ASN A 240 33.17 -25.97 19.01
CA ASN A 240 34.13 -25.56 20.04
C ASN A 240 33.87 -26.15 21.42
N LEU A 241 33.07 -27.22 21.54
CA LEU A 241 32.86 -27.93 22.82
C LEU A 241 33.37 -29.39 22.79
N SER A 242 34.62 -29.59 22.29
CA SER A 242 35.32 -30.85 22.53
C SER A 242 36.81 -30.56 22.58
N MET A 243 37.31 -30.31 23.79
CA MET A 243 38.64 -30.69 24.31
C MET A 243 38.92 -29.89 25.57
N GLY A 244 38.75 -30.55 26.72
CA GLY A 244 39.17 -30.06 28.02
C GLY A 244 38.58 -30.91 29.14
#